data_a5d2a92e20ec67b2ccc0ea994fa0a9ff
#
_entry.id   a5d2a92e20ec67b2ccc0ea994fa0a9ff
#
_cell.length_a   1.000
_cell.length_b   1.000
_cell.length_c   1.000
_cell.angle_alpha   90.00
_cell.angle_beta   90.00
_cell.angle_gamma   90.00
#
_symmetry.space_group_name_H-M   'P 1'
#
loop_
_entity.id
_entity.type
_entity.pdbx_description
1 polymer ?
#
loop_
_entity_poly.entity_id
_entity_poly.type
_entity_poly.pdbx_seq_one_letter_code
_entity_poly.pdbx_strand_id
1 'polypeptide(L)'
;MAAPKILVFGSLNGQLQPALKKLADLHAKNDFSLAILVGDVLTPTTDPQVIASLENGTLEVPLPTYFTVGTHPLPETIAAKIEADEEICPNLHFLGKRSVTKTSDGVRITVLGGLVDTNLVGGQSKEQHLPFHTEDDAKALRGANSTDILLTSMWPTGVWAGSRVALEPSQQASIQSTEAIAELCAALKPRYHFSASPGDFFYEREPFLHPPATDSDTQHATRFISMAPYGNDAKAKSLYAFSLNRSDTGVPRGATGSPFAPQPRKRPHGDETYSRFGHHDDDRHGRRGKKRRLSPPPGPDRCYFCLSNPNVPVHMCCCIGDDSYITTAKGPLPASTTFAEQGLDFPGHFIITPLPHAPTIARIGSVTDPASEAVRTHVEMSRFREALQAAIAAKSSHKLGAATWEISRERNVHLIWQLVAVPAELVQKGLAEAAFRVEAENRKYPALEARELSLEQQAGYGDFFRVWLWADNGEDRIKGQSLVMPLAPDTRFDLQFGRRVLAKLMGLEGRAVWQDCGQTVEEETKDVEAFRRAFEDWDFTS
;
A
#
# COMPACT_ATOMS: atom_id res chain seq x y z
N MET A 1 -30.50 21.96 2.96
CA MET A 1 -29.57 23.12 3.08
C MET A 1 -28.93 23.32 1.72
N ALA A 2 -28.71 24.56 1.29
CA ALA A 2 -28.01 24.86 0.05
C ALA A 2 -26.56 24.35 0.12
N ALA A 3 -25.98 23.98 -1.03
CA ALA A 3 -24.59 23.54 -1.08
C ALA A 3 -23.66 24.71 -0.71
N PRO A 4 -22.74 24.55 0.27
CA PRO A 4 -21.83 25.62 0.67
C PRO A 4 -20.95 26.04 -0.51
N LYS A 5 -20.85 27.35 -0.73
CA LYS A 5 -19.97 27.95 -1.72
C LYS A 5 -18.61 28.24 -1.09
N ILE A 6 -17.55 27.74 -1.69
CA ILE A 6 -16.20 27.79 -1.16
C ILE A 6 -15.29 28.54 -2.10
N LEU A 7 -14.47 29.44 -1.58
CA LEU A 7 -13.44 30.14 -2.33
C LEU A 7 -12.05 29.71 -1.82
N VAL A 8 -11.19 29.28 -2.74
CA VAL A 8 -9.81 28.85 -2.42
C VAL A 8 -8.82 29.83 -3.04
N PHE A 9 -7.84 30.24 -2.25
CA PHE A 9 -6.68 31.03 -2.68
C PHE A 9 -5.43 30.15 -2.68
N GLY A 10 -4.54 30.37 -3.66
CA GLY A 10 -3.18 29.84 -3.63
C GLY A 10 -2.28 30.59 -2.63
N SER A 11 -1.01 30.21 -2.56
CA SER A 11 -0.03 30.81 -1.65
C SER A 11 -0.07 32.33 -1.71
N LEU A 12 -0.23 32.95 -0.55
CA LEU A 12 -0.29 34.43 -0.46
C LEU A 12 1.10 35.08 -0.37
N ASN A 13 2.11 34.32 0.08
CA ASN A 13 3.50 34.78 0.22
C ASN A 13 3.59 36.14 0.94
N GLY A 14 2.83 36.31 2.02
CA GLY A 14 2.77 37.54 2.80
C GLY A 14 1.80 38.61 2.27
N GLN A 15 1.15 38.41 1.13
CA GLN A 15 0.16 39.36 0.56
C GLN A 15 -1.25 39.17 1.17
N LEU A 16 -1.33 39.01 2.50
CA LEU A 16 -2.60 38.71 3.19
C LEU A 16 -3.62 39.84 3.05
N GLN A 17 -3.22 41.09 3.28
CA GLN A 17 -4.13 42.23 3.24
C GLN A 17 -4.79 42.46 1.85
N PRO A 18 -4.05 42.48 0.73
CA PRO A 18 -4.66 42.55 -0.61
C PRO A 18 -5.57 41.36 -0.90
N ALA A 19 -5.22 40.15 -0.45
CA ALA A 19 -6.03 38.95 -0.63
C ALA A 19 -7.34 39.03 0.15
N LEU A 20 -7.34 39.51 1.38
CA LEU A 20 -8.56 39.68 2.21
C LEU A 20 -9.48 40.76 1.61
N LYS A 21 -8.92 41.85 1.08
CA LYS A 21 -9.71 42.85 0.36
C LYS A 21 -10.40 42.23 -0.88
N LYS A 22 -9.65 41.44 -1.65
CA LYS A 22 -10.20 40.69 -2.79
C LYS A 22 -11.27 39.68 -2.37
N LEU A 23 -11.06 39.01 -1.23
CA LEU A 23 -12.03 38.08 -0.64
C LEU A 23 -13.33 38.81 -0.28
N ALA A 24 -13.25 39.99 0.35
CA ALA A 24 -14.42 40.81 0.68
C ALA A 24 -15.21 41.21 -0.55
N ASP A 25 -14.53 41.70 -1.60
CA ASP A 25 -15.16 42.10 -2.87
C ASP A 25 -15.88 40.94 -3.56
N LEU A 26 -15.30 39.72 -3.49
CA LEU A 26 -15.86 38.52 -4.08
C LEU A 26 -17.00 37.94 -3.24
N HIS A 27 -16.87 37.97 -1.92
CA HIS A 27 -17.92 37.51 -1.00
C HIS A 27 -19.19 38.39 -1.14
N ALA A 28 -19.06 39.71 -1.20
CA ALA A 28 -20.18 40.62 -1.38
C ALA A 28 -21.00 40.33 -2.67
N LYS A 29 -20.38 39.77 -3.70
CA LYS A 29 -21.03 39.45 -4.97
C LYS A 29 -21.60 38.04 -5.08
N ASN A 30 -21.00 37.06 -4.35
CA ASN A 30 -21.27 35.63 -4.58
C ASN A 30 -21.78 34.92 -3.34
N ASP A 31 -21.71 35.51 -2.15
CA ASP A 31 -22.14 34.94 -0.86
C ASP A 31 -21.46 33.59 -0.58
N PHE A 32 -20.13 33.62 -0.38
CA PHE A 32 -19.35 32.44 -0.02
C PHE A 32 -19.58 32.03 1.44
N SER A 33 -19.73 30.76 1.72
CA SER A 33 -19.88 30.23 3.08
C SER A 33 -18.55 30.25 3.85
N LEU A 34 -17.44 29.95 3.16
CA LEU A 34 -16.10 29.95 3.74
C LEU A 34 -15.02 30.16 2.68
N ALA A 35 -13.82 30.54 3.14
CA ALA A 35 -12.62 30.61 2.31
C ALA A 35 -11.52 29.66 2.83
N ILE A 36 -10.64 29.22 1.94
CA ILE A 36 -9.47 28.38 2.24
C ILE A 36 -8.25 29.04 1.61
N LEU A 37 -7.18 29.19 2.40
CA LEU A 37 -5.90 29.68 1.92
C LEU A 37 -4.92 28.49 1.89
N VAL A 38 -4.39 28.18 0.73
CA VAL A 38 -3.52 27.01 0.50
C VAL A 38 -2.08 27.47 0.36
N GLY A 39 -1.14 26.69 0.90
CA GLY A 39 0.28 26.99 0.83
C GLY A 39 0.74 28.06 1.83
N ASP A 40 1.74 28.87 1.45
CA ASP A 40 2.33 29.88 2.34
C ASP A 40 1.44 31.12 2.44
N VAL A 41 0.77 31.29 3.58
CA VAL A 41 -0.10 32.41 3.88
C VAL A 41 0.70 33.55 4.52
N LEU A 42 1.44 33.21 5.56
CA LEU A 42 2.36 34.07 6.30
C LEU A 42 3.77 33.51 6.16
N THR A 43 4.74 34.37 5.94
CA THR A 43 6.15 34.02 5.83
C THR A 43 6.97 34.92 6.76
N PRO A 44 8.22 34.58 7.08
CA PRO A 44 9.07 35.47 7.86
C PRO A 44 9.29 36.85 7.24
N THR A 45 9.03 36.98 5.91
CA THR A 45 9.14 38.22 5.14
C THR A 45 7.83 38.97 5.01
N THR A 46 6.75 38.53 5.68
CA THR A 46 5.47 39.24 5.71
C THR A 46 5.65 40.64 6.34
N ASP A 47 4.99 41.63 5.73
CA ASP A 47 5.07 43.01 6.20
C ASP A 47 4.76 43.11 7.73
N PRO A 48 5.67 43.68 8.51
CA PRO A 48 5.46 43.85 9.97
C PRO A 48 4.16 44.58 10.33
N GLN A 49 3.66 45.47 9.47
CA GLN A 49 2.38 46.16 9.71
C GLN A 49 1.19 45.18 9.62
N VAL A 50 1.26 44.20 8.71
CA VAL A 50 0.24 43.15 8.60
C VAL A 50 0.27 42.23 9.82
N ILE A 51 1.47 41.87 10.31
CA ILE A 51 1.63 41.09 11.55
C ILE A 51 1.05 41.85 12.73
N ALA A 52 1.41 43.12 12.91
CA ALA A 52 0.86 43.97 13.98
C ALA A 52 -0.67 44.10 13.89
N SER A 53 -1.24 44.15 12.67
CA SER A 53 -2.69 44.21 12.49
C SER A 53 -3.39 42.91 12.86
N LEU A 54 -2.74 41.76 12.65
CA LEU A 54 -3.21 40.45 13.13
C LEU A 54 -3.14 40.34 14.66
N GLU A 55 -2.03 40.77 15.26
CA GLU A 55 -1.84 40.74 16.70
C GLU A 55 -2.85 41.61 17.46
N ASN A 56 -3.14 42.79 16.93
CA ASN A 56 -4.06 43.74 17.53
C ASN A 56 -5.54 43.47 17.14
N GLY A 57 -5.83 42.44 16.34
CA GLY A 57 -7.18 42.10 15.88
C GLY A 57 -7.84 43.18 15.01
N THR A 58 -7.04 44.08 14.41
CA THR A 58 -7.55 45.16 13.55
C THR A 58 -7.72 44.76 12.10
N LEU A 59 -7.22 43.59 11.71
CA LEU A 59 -7.40 43.03 10.35
C LEU A 59 -8.78 42.40 10.23
N GLU A 60 -9.60 42.94 9.32
CA GLU A 60 -10.94 42.40 9.08
C GLU A 60 -10.89 41.19 8.13
N VAL A 61 -11.39 40.06 8.58
CA VAL A 61 -11.59 38.85 7.78
C VAL A 61 -13.10 38.68 7.54
N PRO A 62 -13.57 38.81 6.27
CA PRO A 62 -15.01 39.02 5.97
C PRO A 62 -15.88 37.78 6.19
N LEU A 63 -15.31 36.58 6.24
CA LEU A 63 -16.02 35.30 6.44
C LEU A 63 -15.06 34.27 7.02
N PRO A 64 -15.56 33.15 7.59
CA PRO A 64 -14.71 32.07 8.10
C PRO A 64 -13.67 31.63 7.06
N THR A 65 -12.40 31.86 7.38
CA THR A 65 -11.26 31.62 6.48
C THR A 65 -10.29 30.65 7.17
N TYR A 66 -9.98 29.56 6.50
CA TYR A 66 -9.17 28.46 7.04
C TYR A 66 -7.82 28.41 6.35
N PHE A 67 -6.75 28.16 7.12
CA PHE A 67 -5.42 27.96 6.56
C PHE A 67 -4.61 26.94 7.37
N THR A 68 -3.54 26.44 6.76
CA THR A 68 -2.60 25.50 7.36
C THR A 68 -1.16 26.03 7.23
N VAL A 69 -0.20 25.32 7.78
CA VAL A 69 1.22 25.61 7.52
C VAL A 69 1.55 25.35 6.05
N GLY A 70 2.33 26.25 5.47
CA GLY A 70 2.93 26.08 4.15
C GLY A 70 4.28 25.38 4.21
N THR A 71 5.20 25.81 3.35
CA THR A 71 6.57 25.30 3.27
C THR A 71 7.56 26.16 4.08
N HIS A 72 7.15 27.32 4.52
CA HIS A 72 7.94 28.24 5.32
C HIS A 72 7.42 28.32 6.76
N PRO A 73 8.30 28.60 7.74
CA PRO A 73 7.88 28.81 9.12
C PRO A 73 6.98 30.04 9.25
N LEU A 74 6.02 29.97 10.17
CA LEU A 74 5.19 31.12 10.54
C LEU A 74 6.03 32.18 11.28
N PRO A 75 5.64 33.48 11.24
CA PRO A 75 6.23 34.50 12.08
C PRO A 75 6.19 34.11 13.57
N GLU A 76 7.27 34.41 14.32
CA GLU A 76 7.43 33.96 15.71
C GLU A 76 6.27 34.37 16.62
N THR A 77 5.74 35.59 16.44
CA THR A 77 4.62 36.10 17.26
C THR A 77 3.32 35.34 16.99
N ILE A 78 3.08 34.94 15.74
CA ILE A 78 1.93 34.12 15.36
C ILE A 78 2.09 32.68 15.86
N ALA A 79 3.30 32.13 15.77
CA ALA A 79 3.61 30.82 16.33
C ALA A 79 3.37 30.78 17.86
N ALA A 80 3.81 31.83 18.59
CA ALA A 80 3.60 31.95 20.02
C ALA A 80 2.10 32.01 20.42
N LYS A 81 1.26 32.72 19.65
CA LYS A 81 -0.21 32.69 19.83
C LYS A 81 -0.80 31.30 19.65
N ILE A 82 -0.36 30.58 18.60
CA ILE A 82 -0.82 29.21 18.31
C ILE A 82 -0.42 28.27 19.46
N GLU A 83 0.81 28.40 19.98
CA GLU A 83 1.28 27.60 21.12
C GLU A 83 0.50 27.89 22.40
N ALA A 84 0.07 29.15 22.59
CA ALA A 84 -0.76 29.57 23.71
C ALA A 84 -2.26 29.23 23.54
N ASP A 85 -2.64 28.58 22.44
CA ASP A 85 -4.04 28.30 22.05
C ASP A 85 -4.90 29.56 21.97
N GLU A 86 -4.28 30.69 21.56
CA GLU A 86 -4.93 31.98 21.40
C GLU A 86 -5.46 32.16 19.95
N GLU A 87 -6.58 32.88 19.83
CA GLU A 87 -7.10 33.25 18.51
C GLU A 87 -6.15 34.24 17.83
N ILE A 88 -5.79 33.91 16.56
CA ILE A 88 -4.91 34.82 15.79
C ILE A 88 -5.64 36.10 15.44
N CYS A 89 -6.85 35.99 14.91
CA CYS A 89 -7.70 37.08 14.47
C CYS A 89 -9.12 36.52 14.25
N PRO A 90 -10.21 37.27 14.49
CA PRO A 90 -11.58 36.84 14.23
C PRO A 90 -11.79 36.36 12.81
N ASN A 91 -12.46 35.22 12.63
CA ASN A 91 -12.71 34.55 11.36
C ASN A 91 -11.46 33.96 10.66
N LEU A 92 -10.25 34.06 11.21
CA LEU A 92 -9.06 33.45 10.64
C LEU A 92 -8.66 32.22 11.46
N HIS A 93 -8.97 31.04 10.93
CA HIS A 93 -8.83 29.76 11.64
C HIS A 93 -7.61 28.99 11.16
N PHE A 94 -6.66 28.77 12.07
CA PHE A 94 -5.51 27.93 11.82
C PHE A 94 -5.86 26.46 12.04
N LEU A 95 -5.66 25.63 11.03
CA LEU A 95 -6.00 24.21 11.07
C LEU A 95 -4.87 23.32 11.62
N GLY A 96 -3.71 23.89 11.93
CA GLY A 96 -2.52 23.11 12.26
C GLY A 96 -1.87 22.46 11.03
N LYS A 97 -0.77 21.75 11.24
CA LYS A 97 -0.14 20.96 10.18
C LYS A 97 -0.85 19.63 9.95
N ARG A 98 -1.55 19.11 10.97
CA ARG A 98 -2.27 17.85 10.92
C ARG A 98 -3.58 17.96 11.69
N SER A 99 -4.69 17.91 10.99
CA SER A 99 -6.01 17.92 11.63
C SER A 99 -7.12 17.36 10.75
N VAL A 100 -8.23 17.05 11.42
CA VAL A 100 -9.53 16.76 10.78
C VAL A 100 -10.55 17.70 11.43
N THR A 101 -11.01 18.69 10.68
CA THR A 101 -11.92 19.73 11.15
C THR A 101 -13.26 19.64 10.42
N LYS A 102 -14.35 19.85 11.16
CA LYS A 102 -15.69 20.00 10.58
C LYS A 102 -16.16 21.43 10.79
N THR A 103 -16.41 22.15 9.69
CA THR A 103 -16.91 23.53 9.75
C THR A 103 -18.38 23.60 10.20
N SER A 104 -18.88 24.79 10.50
CA SER A 104 -20.29 25.05 10.85
C SER A 104 -21.26 24.56 9.76
N ASP A 105 -20.89 24.70 8.49
CA ASP A 105 -21.64 24.18 7.33
C ASP A 105 -21.50 22.68 7.14
N GLY A 106 -20.80 22.03 8.06
CA GLY A 106 -20.57 20.59 8.10
C GLY A 106 -19.51 20.12 7.12
N VAL A 107 -18.76 20.97 6.41
CA VAL A 107 -17.65 20.57 5.52
C VAL A 107 -16.53 19.94 6.32
N ARG A 108 -16.08 18.74 5.92
CA ARG A 108 -14.97 18.06 6.55
C ARG A 108 -13.68 18.34 5.80
N ILE A 109 -12.76 19.03 6.47
CA ILE A 109 -11.46 19.41 5.94
C ILE A 109 -10.40 18.57 6.68
N THR A 110 -9.64 17.79 5.94
CA THR A 110 -8.46 17.10 6.45
C THR A 110 -7.21 17.80 5.95
N VAL A 111 -6.24 17.98 6.83
CA VAL A 111 -5.04 18.78 6.53
C VAL A 111 -3.78 17.96 6.83
N LEU A 112 -2.82 18.02 5.91
CA LEU A 112 -1.43 17.65 6.11
C LEU A 112 -0.53 18.72 5.49
N GLY A 113 -0.18 19.73 6.28
CA GLY A 113 0.65 20.86 5.87
C GLY A 113 2.14 20.62 6.10
N GLY A 114 2.95 21.49 5.54
CA GLY A 114 4.40 21.44 5.65
C GLY A 114 5.08 20.47 4.69
N LEU A 115 6.40 20.37 4.83
CA LEU A 115 7.26 19.45 4.08
C LEU A 115 7.46 18.15 4.88
N VAL A 116 7.73 17.04 4.20
CA VAL A 116 8.13 15.81 4.89
C VAL A 116 9.55 15.95 5.42
N ASP A 117 9.75 15.69 6.70
CA ASP A 117 11.09 15.58 7.29
C ASP A 117 11.49 14.11 7.38
N THR A 118 12.42 13.72 6.52
CA THR A 118 12.97 12.35 6.46
C THR A 118 13.99 12.06 7.56
N ASN A 119 14.47 13.09 8.27
CA ASN A 119 15.44 12.92 9.35
C ASN A 119 14.75 12.63 10.71
N LEU A 120 13.48 12.93 10.83
CA LEU A 120 12.69 12.58 12.01
C LEU A 120 12.23 11.11 11.89
N VAL A 121 13.04 10.22 12.42
CA VAL A 121 12.74 8.79 12.48
C VAL A 121 11.80 8.52 13.65
N GLY A 122 10.53 8.32 13.34
CA GLY A 122 9.52 7.81 14.26
C GLY A 122 8.89 8.85 15.20
N GLY A 123 7.56 8.84 15.24
CA GLY A 123 6.74 9.63 16.15
C GLY A 123 5.99 10.78 15.48
N GLN A 124 4.83 11.11 16.07
CA GLN A 124 4.03 12.25 15.65
C GLN A 124 4.58 13.50 16.33
N SER A 125 4.95 14.52 15.56
CA SER A 125 5.32 15.81 16.12
C SER A 125 4.11 16.47 16.76
N LYS A 126 4.28 17.01 17.99
CA LYS A 126 3.20 17.65 18.73
C LYS A 126 2.94 19.09 18.30
N GLU A 127 3.98 19.78 17.86
CA GLU A 127 3.91 21.19 17.48
C GLU A 127 3.16 21.31 16.14
N GLN A 128 2.02 21.99 16.16
CA GLN A 128 1.13 22.12 15.01
C GLN A 128 1.51 23.27 14.06
N HIS A 129 2.38 24.18 14.48
CA HIS A 129 2.80 25.39 13.75
C HIS A 129 4.06 25.18 12.91
N LEU A 130 4.80 24.08 13.11
CA LEU A 130 6.02 23.80 12.36
C LEU A 130 5.72 23.40 10.90
N PRO A 131 6.51 23.90 9.93
CA PRO A 131 6.30 23.61 8.51
C PRO A 131 6.84 22.23 8.08
N PHE A 132 6.86 21.27 9.00
CA PHE A 132 7.35 19.91 8.77
C PHE A 132 6.38 18.87 9.35
N HIS A 133 6.19 17.79 8.63
CA HIS A 133 5.44 16.62 9.09
C HIS A 133 6.25 15.34 8.88
N THR A 134 5.88 14.28 9.59
CA THR A 134 6.46 12.95 9.44
C THR A 134 5.53 12.05 8.61
N GLU A 135 6.05 10.92 8.13
CA GLU A 135 5.19 9.91 7.50
C GLU A 135 4.12 9.37 8.45
N ASP A 136 4.43 9.30 9.76
CA ASP A 136 3.47 8.85 10.78
C ASP A 136 2.31 9.85 10.97
N ASP A 137 2.54 11.15 10.75
CA ASP A 137 1.48 12.15 10.70
C ASP A 137 0.50 11.84 9.55
N ALA A 138 1.00 11.47 8.37
CA ALA A 138 0.17 11.06 7.24
C ALA A 138 -0.58 9.75 7.53
N LYS A 139 0.10 8.75 8.11
CA LYS A 139 -0.51 7.46 8.48
C LYS A 139 -1.65 7.64 9.49
N ALA A 140 -1.47 8.52 10.50
CA ALA A 140 -2.50 8.79 11.51
C ALA A 140 -3.80 9.37 10.90
N LEU A 141 -3.70 10.17 9.84
CA LEU A 141 -4.86 10.75 9.16
C LEU A 141 -5.64 9.74 8.32
N ARG A 142 -5.06 8.60 7.94
CA ARG A 142 -5.76 7.57 7.13
C ARG A 142 -6.99 6.98 7.84
N GLY A 143 -7.07 7.08 9.16
CA GLY A 143 -8.21 6.66 9.97
C GLY A 143 -9.41 7.61 9.96
N ALA A 144 -9.35 8.76 9.29
CA ALA A 144 -10.48 9.67 9.19
C ALA A 144 -11.60 9.08 8.32
N ASN A 145 -12.80 8.94 8.91
CA ASN A 145 -13.92 8.21 8.31
C ASN A 145 -14.51 8.83 7.03
N SER A 146 -14.33 10.12 6.82
CA SER A 146 -14.75 10.79 5.57
C SER A 146 -14.10 12.16 5.48
N THR A 147 -13.74 12.57 4.26
CA THR A 147 -13.10 13.83 3.95
C THR A 147 -13.75 14.44 2.72
N ASP A 148 -14.26 15.68 2.83
CA ASP A 148 -14.75 16.41 1.67
C ASP A 148 -13.60 17.09 0.93
N ILE A 149 -12.69 17.72 1.70
CA ILE A 149 -11.56 18.49 1.19
C ILE A 149 -10.28 18.03 1.91
N LEU A 150 -9.29 17.64 1.13
CA LEU A 150 -7.92 17.39 1.61
C LEU A 150 -7.05 18.59 1.23
N LEU A 151 -6.31 19.14 2.19
CA LEU A 151 -5.35 20.22 1.98
C LEU A 151 -3.93 19.70 2.26
N THR A 152 -3.01 19.88 1.31
CA THR A 152 -1.60 19.51 1.51
C THR A 152 -0.66 20.57 0.96
N SER A 153 0.51 20.75 1.58
CA SER A 153 1.54 21.65 1.04
C SER A 153 2.34 20.99 -0.09
N MET A 154 2.57 19.67 0.01
CA MET A 154 3.23 18.88 -1.03
C MET A 154 2.19 18.16 -1.91
N TRP A 155 2.63 17.72 -3.10
CA TRP A 155 1.77 16.97 -4.01
C TRP A 155 1.79 15.46 -3.71
N PRO A 156 0.71 14.74 -4.03
CA PRO A 156 0.75 13.27 -4.05
C PRO A 156 1.64 12.77 -5.19
N THR A 157 2.58 11.88 -4.89
CA THR A 157 3.46 11.30 -5.91
C THR A 157 2.64 10.68 -7.05
N GLY A 158 3.05 11.01 -8.28
CA GLY A 158 2.43 10.44 -9.48
C GLY A 158 1.01 10.94 -9.79
N VAL A 159 0.48 11.94 -9.09
CA VAL A 159 -0.89 12.46 -9.32
C VAL A 159 -1.14 12.87 -10.77
N TRP A 160 -0.12 13.25 -11.52
CA TRP A 160 -0.20 13.59 -12.95
C TRP A 160 -0.16 12.37 -13.88
N ALA A 161 0.12 11.17 -13.35
CA ALA A 161 0.20 9.96 -14.17
C ALA A 161 -1.16 9.65 -14.83
N GLY A 162 -1.14 9.42 -16.14
CA GLY A 162 -2.35 9.13 -16.92
C GLY A 162 -3.33 10.30 -17.07
N SER A 163 -2.94 11.52 -16.66
CA SER A 163 -3.71 12.74 -16.90
C SER A 163 -3.62 13.15 -18.37
N ARG A 164 -4.70 13.75 -18.87
CA ARG A 164 -4.72 14.41 -20.20
C ARG A 164 -4.14 15.81 -20.14
N VAL A 165 -4.04 16.38 -18.94
CA VAL A 165 -3.42 17.69 -18.70
C VAL A 165 -1.93 17.49 -18.51
N ALA A 166 -1.14 17.95 -19.48
CA ALA A 166 0.31 17.84 -19.45
C ALA A 166 0.90 18.86 -18.47
N LEU A 167 1.99 18.47 -17.82
CA LEU A 167 2.90 19.36 -17.09
C LEU A 167 4.16 19.55 -17.94
N GLU A 168 4.64 20.78 -18.01
CA GLU A 168 5.94 21.05 -18.61
C GLU A 168 7.06 20.37 -17.81
N PRO A 169 8.14 19.87 -18.46
CA PRO A 169 9.23 19.20 -17.75
C PRO A 169 9.83 20.04 -16.62
N SER A 170 9.93 21.35 -16.80
CA SER A 170 10.42 22.31 -15.79
C SER A 170 9.49 22.39 -14.58
N GLN A 171 8.18 22.42 -14.82
CA GLN A 171 7.17 22.40 -13.76
C GLN A 171 7.23 21.10 -12.99
N GLN A 172 7.28 19.98 -13.71
CA GLN A 172 7.36 18.64 -13.07
C GLN A 172 8.62 18.49 -12.20
N ALA A 173 9.76 19.01 -12.64
CA ALA A 173 11.01 18.97 -11.89
C ALA A 173 10.98 19.84 -10.62
N SER A 174 10.15 20.88 -10.57
CA SER A 174 10.00 21.76 -9.39
C SER A 174 9.04 21.21 -8.34
N ILE A 175 8.19 20.23 -8.68
CA ILE A 175 7.17 19.71 -7.79
C ILE A 175 7.80 18.84 -6.70
N GLN A 176 7.54 19.21 -5.45
CA GLN A 176 7.81 18.38 -4.28
C GLN A 176 6.62 17.47 -4.03
N SER A 177 6.84 16.16 -4.10
CA SER A 177 5.79 15.16 -3.92
C SER A 177 6.23 14.03 -3.00
N THR A 178 5.27 13.39 -2.34
CA THR A 178 5.55 12.26 -1.45
C THR A 178 4.49 11.15 -1.61
N GLU A 179 4.96 9.91 -1.48
CA GLU A 179 4.12 8.71 -1.52
C GLU A 179 3.12 8.70 -0.36
N ALA A 180 3.52 9.20 0.82
CA ALA A 180 2.65 9.28 1.99
C ALA A 180 1.36 10.08 1.72
N ILE A 181 1.45 11.17 0.92
CA ILE A 181 0.28 11.96 0.51
C ILE A 181 -0.53 11.24 -0.58
N ALA A 182 0.12 10.50 -1.48
CA ALA A 182 -0.58 9.69 -2.47
C ALA A 182 -1.43 8.60 -1.80
N GLU A 183 -0.86 7.89 -0.84
CA GLU A 183 -1.56 6.89 -0.03
C GLU A 183 -2.65 7.50 0.86
N LEU A 184 -2.41 8.69 1.44
CA LEU A 184 -3.41 9.42 2.20
C LEU A 184 -4.61 9.80 1.33
N CYS A 185 -4.38 10.34 0.14
CA CYS A 185 -5.44 10.66 -0.83
C CYS A 185 -6.21 9.41 -1.27
N ALA A 186 -5.52 8.29 -1.51
CA ALA A 186 -6.13 7.01 -1.87
C ALA A 186 -6.99 6.43 -0.72
N ALA A 187 -6.56 6.58 0.53
CA ALA A 187 -7.28 6.11 1.71
C ALA A 187 -8.52 6.97 2.02
N LEU A 188 -8.38 8.30 2.02
CA LEU A 188 -9.45 9.24 2.37
C LEU A 188 -10.46 9.47 1.25
N LYS A 189 -10.06 9.28 0.00
CA LYS A 189 -10.91 9.48 -1.21
C LYS A 189 -11.65 10.83 -1.19
N PRO A 190 -10.94 11.98 -0.96
CA PRO A 190 -11.58 13.28 -0.82
C PRO A 190 -12.27 13.70 -2.12
N ARG A 191 -13.33 14.50 -2.05
CA ARG A 191 -13.96 15.08 -3.25
C ARG A 191 -13.06 16.10 -3.95
N TYR A 192 -12.33 16.88 -3.14
CA TYR A 192 -11.36 17.86 -3.59
C TYR A 192 -10.06 17.69 -2.83
N HIS A 193 -8.97 17.73 -3.56
CA HIS A 193 -7.63 17.76 -2.96
C HIS A 193 -6.91 19.01 -3.49
N PHE A 194 -6.68 19.96 -2.61
CA PHE A 194 -5.97 21.20 -2.94
C PHE A 194 -4.54 21.14 -2.43
N SER A 195 -3.61 21.64 -3.27
CA SER A 195 -2.20 21.85 -2.94
C SER A 195 -1.74 23.18 -3.51
N ALA A 196 -0.57 23.66 -3.10
CA ALA A 196 0.08 24.82 -3.68
C ALA A 196 1.03 24.40 -4.81
N SER A 197 1.13 25.22 -5.86
CA SER A 197 2.16 25.07 -6.88
C SER A 197 3.47 25.70 -6.40
N PRO A 198 4.62 25.06 -6.65
CA PRO A 198 5.92 25.59 -6.26
C PRO A 198 6.40 26.78 -7.12
N GLY A 199 5.65 27.14 -8.15
CA GLY A 199 5.94 28.25 -9.05
C GLY A 199 4.68 28.85 -9.63
N ASP A 200 4.81 29.78 -10.55
CA ASP A 200 3.74 30.59 -11.15
C ASP A 200 2.91 29.80 -12.16
N PHE A 201 2.43 28.62 -11.80
CA PHE A 201 1.56 27.81 -12.64
C PHE A 201 0.37 27.24 -11.86
N PHE A 202 -0.70 26.98 -12.57
CA PHE A 202 -1.92 26.33 -12.09
C PHE A 202 -2.02 24.95 -12.72
N TYR A 203 -2.37 23.95 -11.93
CA TYR A 203 -2.62 22.60 -12.42
C TYR A 203 -3.94 22.08 -11.88
N GLU A 204 -4.82 21.66 -12.76
CA GLU A 204 -6.07 20.98 -12.43
C GLU A 204 -6.16 19.74 -13.31
N ARG A 205 -6.06 18.59 -12.67
CA ARG A 205 -6.26 17.32 -13.35
C ARG A 205 -7.77 17.06 -13.50
N GLU A 206 -8.15 16.35 -14.56
CA GLU A 206 -9.49 15.77 -14.65
C GLU A 206 -9.79 14.88 -13.45
N PRO A 207 -11.06 14.79 -13.00
CA PRO A 207 -11.44 13.95 -11.88
C PRO A 207 -10.95 12.51 -12.07
N PHE A 208 -10.50 11.86 -11.01
CA PHE A 208 -10.13 10.46 -11.04
C PHE A 208 -10.92 9.64 -10.04
N LEU A 209 -11.22 8.39 -10.42
CA LEU A 209 -12.04 7.47 -9.66
C LEU A 209 -11.16 6.58 -8.81
N HIS A 210 -11.46 6.51 -7.53
CA HIS A 210 -10.85 5.53 -6.64
C HIS A 210 -11.46 4.15 -6.86
N PRO A 211 -10.65 3.07 -6.78
CA PRO A 211 -11.19 1.73 -6.83
C PRO A 211 -12.19 1.53 -5.68
N PRO A 212 -13.35 0.91 -5.92
CA PRO A 212 -14.29 0.59 -4.85
C PRO A 212 -13.66 -0.46 -3.92
N ALA A 213 -13.94 -0.37 -2.61
CA ALA A 213 -13.47 -1.37 -1.65
C ALA A 213 -14.27 -2.68 -1.78
N THR A 214 -15.55 -2.58 -2.15
CA THR A 214 -16.47 -3.70 -2.45
C THR A 214 -17.31 -3.37 -3.68
N ASP A 215 -17.87 -4.37 -4.36
CA ASP A 215 -18.71 -4.19 -5.55
C ASP A 215 -19.99 -3.36 -5.27
N SER A 216 -20.36 -3.18 -4.02
CA SER A 216 -21.52 -2.39 -3.57
C SER A 216 -21.17 -0.95 -3.17
N ASP A 217 -19.88 -0.60 -3.12
CA ASP A 217 -19.47 0.74 -2.70
C ASP A 217 -19.73 1.79 -3.80
N THR A 218 -20.19 2.96 -3.36
CA THR A 218 -20.29 4.14 -4.23
C THR A 218 -18.90 4.52 -4.75
N GLN A 219 -18.78 4.72 -6.06
CA GLN A 219 -17.55 5.20 -6.66
C GLN A 219 -17.25 6.62 -6.20
N HIS A 220 -16.11 6.80 -5.54
CA HIS A 220 -15.62 8.11 -5.11
C HIS A 220 -14.71 8.72 -6.18
N ALA A 221 -14.93 10.00 -6.50
CA ALA A 221 -14.09 10.76 -7.42
C ALA A 221 -13.36 11.87 -6.68
N THR A 222 -12.07 12.03 -6.92
CA THR A 222 -11.26 13.15 -6.42
C THR A 222 -10.91 14.11 -7.57
N ARG A 223 -11.02 15.42 -7.30
CA ARG A 223 -10.48 16.50 -8.13
C ARG A 223 -9.19 17.00 -7.47
N PHE A 224 -8.04 16.77 -8.10
CA PHE A 224 -6.78 17.34 -7.64
C PHE A 224 -6.53 18.69 -8.31
N ILE A 225 -6.26 19.71 -7.50
CA ILE A 225 -6.08 21.10 -7.94
C ILE A 225 -4.86 21.68 -7.19
N SER A 226 -3.87 22.13 -7.95
CA SER A 226 -2.76 22.89 -7.42
C SER A 226 -2.87 24.34 -7.84
N MET A 227 -2.87 25.21 -6.83
CA MET A 227 -3.14 26.64 -6.99
C MET A 227 -1.86 27.42 -7.27
N ALA A 228 -1.86 28.29 -8.29
CA ALA A 228 -0.77 29.25 -8.46
C ALA A 228 -0.75 30.26 -7.29
N PRO A 229 0.41 30.86 -6.97
CA PRO A 229 0.50 31.91 -5.98
C PRO A 229 -0.40 33.11 -6.30
N TYR A 230 -0.93 33.76 -5.29
CA TYR A 230 -1.70 34.97 -5.43
C TYR A 230 -0.80 36.11 -5.92
N GLY A 231 -1.26 36.87 -6.91
CA GLY A 231 -0.48 37.97 -7.50
C GLY A 231 0.71 37.55 -8.34
N ASN A 232 0.76 36.29 -8.84
CA ASN A 232 1.84 35.78 -9.67
C ASN A 232 1.98 36.52 -11.02
N ASP A 233 3.21 36.63 -11.53
CA ASP A 233 3.54 37.37 -12.76
C ASP A 233 2.97 36.71 -14.01
N ALA A 234 2.87 35.38 -14.01
CA ALA A 234 2.31 34.60 -15.12
C ALA A 234 0.79 34.74 -15.28
N LYS A 235 0.12 35.43 -14.35
CA LYS A 235 -1.36 35.56 -14.29
C LYS A 235 -2.07 34.20 -14.30
N ALA A 236 -1.38 33.17 -13.79
CA ALA A 236 -1.94 31.84 -13.62
C ALA A 236 -3.02 31.87 -12.54
N LYS A 237 -3.96 30.92 -12.61
CA LYS A 237 -5.14 30.87 -11.74
C LYS A 237 -4.77 30.67 -10.28
N SER A 238 -4.93 31.70 -9.47
CA SER A 238 -4.67 31.72 -8.03
C SER A 238 -5.94 31.70 -7.18
N LEU A 239 -7.12 31.73 -7.81
CA LEU A 239 -8.43 31.71 -7.17
C LEU A 239 -9.27 30.58 -7.75
N TYR A 240 -9.96 29.81 -6.90
CA TYR A 240 -10.84 28.74 -7.31
C TYR A 240 -12.14 28.76 -6.50
N ALA A 241 -13.27 28.96 -7.17
CA ALA A 241 -14.59 28.99 -6.53
C ALA A 241 -15.43 27.80 -6.97
N PHE A 242 -16.09 27.15 -6.01
CA PHE A 242 -16.97 26.00 -6.28
C PHE A 242 -18.07 25.87 -5.23
N SER A 243 -19.11 25.11 -5.56
CA SER A 243 -20.14 24.69 -4.60
C SER A 243 -19.95 23.22 -4.25
N LEU A 244 -19.88 22.91 -2.95
CA LEU A 244 -19.69 21.53 -2.49
C LEU A 244 -21.03 20.82 -2.36
N ASN A 245 -21.42 20.07 -3.38
CA ASN A 245 -22.62 19.24 -3.34
C ASN A 245 -22.30 17.83 -2.85
N ARG A 246 -22.67 17.51 -1.60
CA ARG A 246 -22.41 16.20 -0.99
C ARG A 246 -23.37 15.11 -1.45
N SER A 247 -24.55 15.47 -1.91
CA SER A 247 -25.53 14.53 -2.43
C SER A 247 -25.23 14.07 -3.85
N ASP A 248 -24.30 14.75 -4.54
CA ASP A 248 -23.86 14.33 -5.87
C ASP A 248 -22.89 13.14 -5.75
N THR A 249 -23.42 11.95 -5.98
CA THR A 249 -22.66 10.68 -6.04
C THR A 249 -22.39 10.22 -7.46
N GLY A 250 -22.76 11.05 -8.46
CA GLY A 250 -22.55 10.74 -9.86
C GLY A 250 -21.06 10.75 -10.26
N VAL A 251 -20.71 9.86 -11.19
CA VAL A 251 -19.36 9.86 -11.78
C VAL A 251 -19.19 11.13 -12.63
N PRO A 252 -18.22 12.00 -12.34
CA PRO A 252 -17.99 13.21 -13.13
C PRO A 252 -17.66 12.88 -14.59
N ARG A 253 -18.17 13.68 -15.51
CA ARG A 253 -17.86 13.53 -16.95
C ARG A 253 -16.35 13.66 -17.18
N GLY A 254 -15.78 12.75 -17.97
CA GLY A 254 -14.36 12.76 -18.30
C GLY A 254 -13.44 12.23 -17.20
N ALA A 255 -13.98 11.63 -16.13
CA ALA A 255 -13.17 11.02 -15.08
C ALA A 255 -12.26 9.94 -15.64
N THR A 256 -11.03 9.87 -15.09
CA THR A 256 -10.01 8.87 -15.40
C THR A 256 -9.89 7.85 -14.27
N GLY A 257 -9.12 6.78 -14.46
CA GLY A 257 -8.75 5.89 -13.36
C GLY A 257 -7.85 6.58 -12.34
N SER A 258 -7.80 6.05 -11.12
CA SER A 258 -6.92 6.57 -10.06
C SER A 258 -5.45 6.56 -10.51
N PRO A 259 -4.71 7.67 -10.35
CA PRO A 259 -3.27 7.70 -10.61
C PRO A 259 -2.47 6.87 -9.60
N PHE A 260 -3.07 6.58 -8.44
CA PHE A 260 -2.49 5.82 -7.34
C PHE A 260 -2.85 4.32 -7.40
N ALA A 261 -3.82 3.95 -8.27
CA ALA A 261 -4.02 2.54 -8.59
C ALA A 261 -2.84 2.06 -9.43
N PRO A 262 -2.35 0.82 -9.25
CA PRO A 262 -1.36 0.26 -10.15
C PRO A 262 -1.88 0.38 -11.59
N GLN A 263 -1.33 1.34 -12.33
CA GLN A 263 -1.74 1.56 -13.72
C GLN A 263 -1.35 0.33 -14.53
N PRO A 264 -2.24 -0.21 -15.38
CA PRO A 264 -1.79 -1.07 -16.46
C PRO A 264 -0.91 -0.22 -17.38
N ARG A 265 0.40 -0.27 -17.17
CA ARG A 265 1.37 0.48 -17.97
C ARG A 265 1.13 0.14 -19.43
N LYS A 266 0.74 1.12 -20.24
CA LYS A 266 0.96 1.08 -21.69
C LYS A 266 2.46 1.03 -21.89
N ARG A 267 2.96 -0.12 -22.36
CA ARG A 267 4.38 -0.42 -22.51
C ARG A 267 5.06 0.54 -23.48
N PRO A 268 6.23 1.12 -23.11
CA PRO A 268 7.33 1.17 -24.04
C PRO A 268 7.94 -0.24 -24.13
N HIS A 269 8.41 -0.65 -25.28
CA HIS A 269 9.18 -1.89 -25.46
C HIS A 269 10.42 -1.83 -24.55
N GLY A 270 10.55 -2.78 -23.62
CA GLY A 270 11.73 -2.96 -22.76
C GLY A 270 11.37 -2.94 -21.28
N ASP A 271 11.55 -4.09 -20.61
CA ASP A 271 11.48 -4.39 -19.17
C ASP A 271 10.08 -4.51 -18.55
N GLU A 272 9.51 -5.71 -18.64
CA GLU A 272 8.37 -6.14 -17.85
C GLU A 272 8.79 -7.12 -16.75
N THR A 273 8.88 -6.61 -15.53
CA THR A 273 8.85 -7.46 -14.34
C THR A 273 7.40 -7.87 -14.09
N TYR A 274 7.08 -9.14 -14.34
CA TYR A 274 5.75 -9.71 -14.12
C TYR A 274 5.45 -9.79 -12.62
N SER A 275 4.48 -8.98 -12.15
CA SER A 275 3.95 -9.11 -10.79
C SER A 275 2.97 -10.28 -10.74
N ARG A 276 3.36 -11.35 -10.03
CA ARG A 276 2.63 -12.62 -9.93
C ARG A 276 1.29 -12.54 -9.19
N PHE A 277 1.06 -11.46 -8.43
CA PHE A 277 -0.10 -11.31 -7.53
C PHE A 277 -1.04 -10.17 -7.94
N GLY A 278 -1.01 -9.75 -9.21
CA GLY A 278 -2.00 -8.84 -9.74
C GLY A 278 -3.35 -9.54 -9.86
N HIS A 279 -4.34 -9.10 -9.10
CA HIS A 279 -5.73 -9.51 -9.26
C HIS A 279 -6.20 -9.17 -10.68
N HIS A 280 -6.49 -10.19 -11.48
CA HIS A 280 -7.41 -10.07 -12.61
C HIS A 280 -8.83 -10.27 -12.07
N ASP A 281 -9.44 -9.18 -11.63
CA ASP A 281 -10.88 -9.10 -11.52
C ASP A 281 -11.46 -8.86 -12.93
N ASP A 282 -11.85 -9.94 -13.59
CA ASP A 282 -12.75 -9.90 -14.74
C ASP A 282 -14.13 -10.40 -14.31
N ASP A 283 -14.95 -9.46 -13.79
CA ASP A 283 -16.40 -9.62 -13.75
C ASP A 283 -17.03 -8.78 -14.85
N ARG A 284 -17.53 -9.45 -15.87
CA ARG A 284 -18.54 -8.89 -16.78
C ARG A 284 -19.64 -9.89 -17.02
N HIS A 285 -20.77 -9.66 -16.39
CA HIS A 285 -22.05 -10.12 -16.88
C HIS A 285 -22.50 -9.25 -18.07
N GLY A 286 -22.65 -9.88 -19.21
CA GLY A 286 -23.58 -9.51 -20.24
C GLY A 286 -23.16 -8.46 -21.25
N ARG A 287 -22.48 -8.86 -22.34
CA ARG A 287 -22.88 -8.62 -23.72
C ARG A 287 -21.93 -9.35 -24.68
N ARG A 288 -22.50 -10.10 -25.65
CA ARG A 288 -21.79 -10.75 -26.75
C ARG A 288 -20.79 -9.78 -27.39
N GLY A 289 -19.49 -9.98 -27.14
CA GLY A 289 -18.41 -9.25 -27.78
C GLY A 289 -17.14 -10.07 -27.69
N LYS A 290 -16.56 -10.44 -28.83
CA LYS A 290 -15.28 -11.09 -29.15
C LYS A 290 -14.47 -11.56 -27.93
N LYS A 291 -14.33 -12.90 -27.77
CA LYS A 291 -13.36 -13.54 -26.85
C LYS A 291 -12.02 -12.81 -26.96
N ARG A 292 -11.64 -12.05 -25.95
CA ARG A 292 -10.25 -11.58 -25.78
C ARG A 292 -9.39 -12.83 -25.74
N ARG A 293 -8.46 -12.98 -26.67
CA ARG A 293 -7.38 -13.96 -26.58
C ARG A 293 -6.63 -13.64 -25.28
N LEU A 294 -6.77 -14.49 -24.27
CA LEU A 294 -5.91 -14.47 -23.08
C LEU A 294 -4.48 -14.61 -23.59
N SER A 295 -3.63 -13.67 -23.25
CA SER A 295 -2.19 -13.83 -23.50
C SER A 295 -1.74 -15.12 -22.82
N PRO A 296 -0.92 -15.95 -23.48
CA PRO A 296 -0.38 -17.15 -22.86
C PRO A 296 0.37 -16.76 -21.56
N PRO A 297 0.41 -17.66 -20.55
CA PRO A 297 1.20 -17.42 -19.34
C PRO A 297 2.65 -17.10 -19.72
N PRO A 298 3.37 -16.29 -18.88
CA PRO A 298 4.75 -15.95 -19.17
C PRO A 298 5.62 -17.21 -19.24
N GLY A 299 6.52 -17.24 -20.21
CA GLY A 299 7.52 -18.30 -20.32
C GLY A 299 8.63 -18.18 -19.28
N PRO A 300 9.59 -19.13 -19.26
CA PRO A 300 10.70 -19.16 -18.30
C PRO A 300 11.52 -17.86 -18.25
N ASP A 301 11.71 -17.22 -19.39
CA ASP A 301 12.46 -15.97 -19.60
C ASP A 301 11.85 -14.75 -18.87
N ARG A 302 10.58 -14.84 -18.53
CA ARG A 302 9.81 -13.78 -17.85
C ARG A 302 9.15 -14.22 -16.55
N CYS A 303 9.36 -15.47 -16.14
CA CYS A 303 8.85 -16.03 -14.91
C CYS A 303 9.69 -15.53 -13.73
N TYR A 304 9.05 -15.01 -12.68
CA TYR A 304 9.73 -14.52 -11.47
C TYR A 304 10.55 -15.62 -10.75
N PHE A 305 10.20 -16.88 -10.92
CA PHE A 305 10.82 -18.03 -10.26
C PHE A 305 11.78 -18.82 -11.13
N CYS A 306 11.91 -18.55 -12.40
CA CYS A 306 12.87 -19.25 -13.25
C CYS A 306 14.24 -18.58 -13.15
N LEU A 307 15.27 -19.37 -12.80
CA LEU A 307 16.65 -18.88 -12.75
C LEU A 307 17.18 -18.48 -14.14
N SER A 308 16.52 -18.90 -15.22
CA SER A 308 16.79 -18.44 -16.59
C SER A 308 16.26 -17.03 -16.90
N ASN A 309 15.45 -16.44 -16.02
CA ASN A 309 15.03 -15.06 -16.15
C ASN A 309 16.17 -14.13 -15.70
N PRO A 310 16.71 -13.25 -16.57
CA PRO A 310 17.81 -12.35 -16.20
C PRO A 310 17.47 -11.36 -15.08
N ASN A 311 16.19 -11.13 -14.80
CA ASN A 311 15.69 -10.23 -13.76
C ASN A 311 15.29 -10.93 -12.46
N VAL A 312 15.61 -12.23 -12.31
CA VAL A 312 15.33 -12.94 -11.05
C VAL A 312 16.19 -12.35 -9.91
N PRO A 313 15.63 -12.14 -8.71
CA PRO A 313 16.37 -11.60 -7.56
C PRO A 313 17.30 -12.68 -6.98
N VAL A 314 18.43 -12.94 -7.64
CA VAL A 314 19.41 -13.98 -7.24
C VAL A 314 19.96 -13.78 -5.83
N HIS A 315 19.95 -12.55 -5.30
CA HIS A 315 20.36 -12.25 -3.93
C HIS A 315 19.45 -12.89 -2.87
N MET A 316 18.20 -13.25 -3.25
CA MET A 316 17.26 -13.94 -2.37
C MET A 316 17.40 -15.48 -2.40
N CYS A 317 18.18 -16.04 -3.33
CA CYS A 317 18.42 -17.48 -3.40
C CYS A 317 19.24 -17.92 -2.19
N CYS A 318 18.75 -18.92 -1.46
CA CYS A 318 19.42 -19.47 -0.28
C CYS A 318 20.31 -20.67 -0.64
N CYS A 319 19.71 -21.70 -1.22
CA CYS A 319 20.36 -22.95 -1.64
C CYS A 319 19.80 -23.39 -2.98
N ILE A 320 20.63 -23.96 -3.84
CA ILE A 320 20.23 -24.46 -5.15
C ILE A 320 20.64 -25.94 -5.23
N GLY A 321 19.65 -26.82 -5.40
CA GLY A 321 19.84 -28.25 -5.61
C GLY A 321 19.86 -28.63 -7.09
N ASP A 322 19.73 -29.93 -7.37
CA ASP A 322 19.75 -30.47 -8.73
C ASP A 322 18.43 -30.25 -9.50
N ASP A 323 17.30 -30.33 -8.82
CA ASP A 323 15.94 -30.26 -9.40
C ASP A 323 15.08 -29.12 -8.81
N SER A 324 15.54 -28.47 -7.71
CA SER A 324 14.79 -27.38 -7.03
C SER A 324 15.72 -26.45 -6.26
N TYR A 325 15.18 -25.35 -5.74
CA TYR A 325 15.93 -24.38 -4.94
C TYR A 325 15.07 -23.69 -3.88
N ILE A 326 15.72 -23.06 -2.90
CA ILE A 326 15.07 -22.29 -1.84
C ILE A 326 15.40 -20.82 -1.98
N THR A 327 14.38 -19.96 -1.74
CA THR A 327 14.57 -18.52 -1.53
C THR A 327 13.89 -18.08 -0.22
N THR A 328 14.33 -16.95 0.34
CA THR A 328 13.49 -16.20 1.26
C THR A 328 12.27 -15.65 0.52
N ALA A 329 11.16 -15.47 1.23
CA ALA A 329 9.97 -14.84 0.66
C ALA A 329 10.11 -13.31 0.65
N LYS A 330 9.66 -12.66 -0.42
CA LYS A 330 9.60 -11.20 -0.46
C LYS A 330 8.59 -10.67 0.57
N GLY A 331 9.01 -9.70 1.40
CA GLY A 331 8.21 -9.22 2.52
C GLY A 331 7.79 -10.40 3.44
N PRO A 332 8.72 -11.09 4.10
CA PRO A 332 8.44 -12.34 4.82
C PRO A 332 7.39 -12.15 5.91
N LEU A 333 6.52 -13.13 6.12
CA LEU A 333 5.47 -13.04 7.14
C LEU A 333 6.06 -12.96 8.55
N PRO A 334 6.86 -13.93 9.06
CA PRO A 334 7.76 -13.69 10.18
C PRO A 334 9.04 -13.03 9.63
N ALA A 335 9.31 -11.80 10.05
CA ALA A 335 10.60 -11.15 9.80
C ALA A 335 11.70 -11.73 10.68
N SER A 336 12.96 -11.40 10.43
CA SER A 336 14.11 -11.80 11.25
C SER A 336 13.98 -11.42 12.73
N THR A 337 13.22 -10.38 13.05
CA THR A 337 12.95 -9.94 14.42
C THR A 337 11.79 -10.66 15.11
N THR A 338 10.89 -11.32 14.34
CA THR A 338 9.64 -11.88 14.88
C THR A 338 9.88 -13.00 15.89
N PHE A 339 10.82 -13.88 15.61
CA PHE A 339 11.16 -15.03 16.43
C PHE A 339 12.60 -15.01 16.96
N ALA A 340 13.21 -13.83 17.02
CA ALA A 340 14.59 -13.66 17.50
C ALA A 340 14.77 -14.16 18.95
N GLU A 341 13.81 -13.92 19.84
CA GLU A 341 13.81 -14.42 21.21
C GLU A 341 13.68 -15.95 21.30
N GLN A 342 13.14 -16.58 20.26
CA GLN A 342 13.05 -18.03 20.14
C GLN A 342 14.29 -18.64 19.44
N GLY A 343 15.27 -17.83 19.06
CA GLY A 343 16.52 -18.28 18.44
C GLY A 343 16.51 -18.26 16.91
N LEU A 344 15.50 -17.67 16.26
CA LEU A 344 15.47 -17.45 14.83
C LEU A 344 15.80 -15.98 14.52
N ASP A 345 17.05 -15.70 14.20
CA ASP A 345 17.56 -14.38 13.82
C ASP A 345 17.51 -14.10 12.31
N PHE A 346 16.76 -14.91 11.56
CA PHE A 346 16.49 -14.82 10.13
C PHE A 346 14.98 -14.93 9.85
N PRO A 347 14.49 -14.50 8.68
CA PRO A 347 13.06 -14.59 8.34
C PRO A 347 12.58 -16.04 8.30
N GLY A 348 11.51 -16.34 9.01
CA GLY A 348 10.90 -17.66 9.02
C GLY A 348 9.93 -17.93 7.85
N HIS A 349 10.14 -17.35 6.66
CA HIS A 349 9.28 -17.54 5.49
C HIS A 349 10.11 -17.83 4.24
N PHE A 350 9.97 -19.04 3.72
CA PHE A 350 10.73 -19.58 2.59
C PHE A 350 9.82 -19.99 1.44
N ILE A 351 10.39 -19.99 0.23
CA ILE A 351 9.74 -20.50 -0.98
C ILE A 351 10.64 -21.60 -1.55
N ILE A 352 10.08 -22.79 -1.69
CA ILE A 352 10.71 -23.94 -2.34
C ILE A 352 10.17 -24.00 -3.76
N THR A 353 11.04 -23.94 -4.74
CA THR A 353 10.68 -23.77 -6.15
C THR A 353 11.38 -24.83 -7.00
N PRO A 354 10.67 -25.58 -7.86
CA PRO A 354 11.30 -26.46 -8.83
C PRO A 354 12.05 -25.67 -9.91
N LEU A 355 13.15 -26.22 -10.43
CA LEU A 355 13.88 -25.63 -11.56
C LEU A 355 13.07 -25.67 -12.88
N PRO A 356 12.34 -26.76 -13.19
CA PRO A 356 11.46 -26.82 -14.36
C PRO A 356 10.31 -25.82 -14.27
N HIS A 357 10.08 -25.10 -15.37
CA HIS A 357 8.96 -24.16 -15.49
C HIS A 357 7.64 -24.90 -15.72
N ALA A 358 6.95 -25.23 -14.63
CA ALA A 358 5.68 -25.97 -14.70
C ALA A 358 4.67 -25.45 -13.65
N PRO A 359 3.36 -25.43 -13.96
CA PRO A 359 2.31 -25.01 -13.03
C PRO A 359 2.00 -26.05 -11.93
N THR A 360 2.26 -27.32 -12.19
CA THR A 360 2.01 -28.46 -11.30
C THR A 360 3.12 -29.50 -11.44
N ILE A 361 3.28 -30.38 -10.46
CA ILE A 361 4.30 -31.45 -10.51
C ILE A 361 4.06 -32.41 -11.69
N ALA A 362 2.82 -32.71 -12.02
CA ALA A 362 2.44 -33.57 -13.14
C ALA A 362 2.77 -32.99 -14.53
N ARG A 363 3.06 -31.69 -14.61
CA ARG A 363 3.49 -31.01 -15.84
C ARG A 363 5.00 -31.02 -16.03
N ILE A 364 5.76 -31.45 -15.02
CA ILE A 364 7.21 -31.64 -15.12
C ILE A 364 7.53 -32.95 -15.84
N GLY A 365 6.79 -34.04 -15.53
CA GLY A 365 7.02 -35.33 -16.12
C GLY A 365 6.13 -36.43 -15.55
N SER A 366 6.47 -37.68 -15.82
CA SER A 366 5.76 -38.86 -15.28
C SER A 366 5.86 -38.88 -13.75
N VAL A 367 4.74 -39.10 -13.09
CA VAL A 367 4.69 -39.24 -11.62
C VAL A 367 4.76 -40.68 -11.13
N THR A 368 4.78 -41.64 -12.04
CA THR A 368 4.84 -43.08 -11.76
C THR A 368 6.21 -43.69 -12.02
N ASP A 369 7.07 -43.02 -12.80
CA ASP A 369 8.44 -43.46 -13.08
C ASP A 369 9.42 -42.86 -12.04
N PRO A 370 10.04 -43.66 -11.15
CA PRO A 370 10.97 -43.16 -10.14
C PRO A 370 12.17 -42.39 -10.70
N ALA A 371 12.56 -42.63 -11.95
CA ALA A 371 13.68 -41.95 -12.60
C ALA A 371 13.27 -40.64 -13.28
N SER A 372 11.97 -40.32 -13.32
CA SER A 372 11.48 -39.11 -13.97
C SER A 372 11.89 -37.83 -13.25
N GLU A 373 11.99 -36.73 -13.98
CA GLU A 373 12.25 -35.40 -13.46
C GLU A 373 11.20 -34.98 -12.43
N ALA A 374 9.91 -35.31 -12.65
CA ALA A 374 8.83 -34.98 -11.72
C ALA A 374 9.01 -35.64 -10.35
N VAL A 375 9.41 -36.92 -10.31
CA VAL A 375 9.63 -37.66 -9.06
C VAL A 375 10.87 -37.11 -8.34
N ARG A 376 11.99 -36.92 -9.03
CA ARG A 376 13.21 -36.35 -8.45
C ARG A 376 12.95 -34.95 -7.87
N THR A 377 12.29 -34.08 -8.65
CA THR A 377 11.90 -32.73 -8.20
C THR A 377 11.04 -32.77 -6.93
N HIS A 378 10.02 -33.63 -6.90
CA HIS A 378 9.16 -33.76 -5.72
C HIS A 378 9.92 -34.28 -4.48
N VAL A 379 10.82 -35.24 -4.67
CA VAL A 379 11.66 -35.78 -3.60
C VAL A 379 12.59 -34.71 -3.06
N GLU A 380 13.24 -33.94 -3.93
CA GLU A 380 14.15 -32.88 -3.50
C GLU A 380 13.42 -31.73 -2.82
N MET A 381 12.27 -31.26 -3.36
CA MET A 381 11.42 -30.28 -2.68
C MET A 381 10.97 -30.75 -1.30
N SER A 382 10.64 -32.04 -1.14
CA SER A 382 10.28 -32.64 0.14
C SER A 382 11.48 -32.66 1.10
N ARG A 383 12.67 -32.99 0.61
CA ARG A 383 13.91 -32.94 1.38
C ARG A 383 14.23 -31.53 1.87
N PHE A 384 14.07 -30.51 1.02
CA PHE A 384 14.20 -29.11 1.44
C PHE A 384 13.19 -28.73 2.52
N ARG A 385 11.92 -29.11 2.36
CA ARG A 385 10.89 -28.87 3.39
C ARG A 385 11.29 -29.49 4.73
N GLU A 386 11.74 -30.75 4.74
CA GLU A 386 12.14 -31.48 5.95
C GLU A 386 13.39 -30.87 6.57
N ALA A 387 14.38 -30.48 5.77
CA ALA A 387 15.58 -29.79 6.25
C ALA A 387 15.26 -28.44 6.90
N LEU A 388 14.38 -27.65 6.29
CA LEU A 388 13.90 -26.38 6.87
C LEU A 388 13.15 -26.61 8.19
N GLN A 389 12.28 -27.62 8.26
CA GLN A 389 11.55 -27.98 9.49
C GLN A 389 12.53 -28.37 10.60
N ALA A 390 13.50 -29.20 10.30
CA ALA A 390 14.51 -29.64 11.26
C ALA A 390 15.38 -28.47 11.75
N ALA A 391 15.83 -27.60 10.85
CA ALA A 391 16.62 -26.42 11.19
C ALA A 391 15.84 -25.44 12.08
N ILE A 392 14.57 -25.15 11.74
CA ILE A 392 13.69 -24.28 12.54
C ILE A 392 13.49 -24.85 13.94
N ALA A 393 13.19 -26.15 14.06
CA ALA A 393 13.00 -26.80 15.36
C ALA A 393 14.28 -26.77 16.19
N ALA A 394 15.40 -27.15 15.61
CA ALA A 394 16.69 -27.20 16.33
C ALA A 394 17.13 -25.79 16.80
N LYS A 395 17.09 -24.79 15.92
CA LYS A 395 17.50 -23.40 16.26
C LYS A 395 16.58 -22.77 17.31
N SER A 396 15.29 -23.13 17.33
CA SER A 396 14.33 -22.60 18.30
C SER A 396 14.19 -23.46 19.56
N SER A 397 15.02 -24.48 19.76
CA SER A 397 14.86 -25.46 20.86
C SER A 397 13.43 -26.04 20.87
N HIS A 398 12.93 -26.44 19.72
CA HIS A 398 11.60 -27.02 19.47
C HIS A 398 10.41 -26.12 19.82
N LYS A 399 10.62 -24.80 20.01
CA LYS A 399 9.54 -23.84 20.26
C LYS A 399 8.77 -23.47 18.99
N LEU A 400 9.39 -23.66 17.83
CA LEU A 400 8.78 -23.39 16.53
C LEU A 400 8.60 -24.68 15.73
N GLY A 401 7.49 -24.76 15.03
CA GLY A 401 7.18 -25.70 13.96
C GLY A 401 7.05 -24.97 12.62
N ALA A 402 6.38 -25.59 11.66
CA ALA A 402 6.22 -25.04 10.33
C ALA A 402 4.84 -25.35 9.73
N ALA A 403 4.29 -24.40 8.99
CA ALA A 403 3.19 -24.59 8.07
C ALA A 403 3.71 -24.42 6.63
N THR A 404 3.58 -25.47 5.83
CA THR A 404 3.96 -25.44 4.40
C THR A 404 2.70 -25.57 3.56
N TRP A 405 2.54 -24.77 2.52
CA TRP A 405 1.40 -24.91 1.63
C TRP A 405 1.75 -24.78 0.16
N GLU A 406 0.90 -25.35 -0.66
CA GLU A 406 0.91 -25.21 -2.13
C GLU A 406 -0.48 -24.90 -2.65
N ILE A 407 -0.51 -24.23 -3.80
CA ILE A 407 -1.70 -24.07 -4.63
C ILE A 407 -1.36 -24.72 -5.96
N SER A 408 -1.84 -25.92 -6.19
CA SER A 408 -1.61 -26.67 -7.43
C SER A 408 -2.77 -26.42 -8.38
N ARG A 409 -2.52 -25.69 -9.48
CA ARG A 409 -3.52 -25.38 -10.50
C ARG A 409 -2.90 -25.37 -11.89
N GLU A 410 -3.59 -25.95 -12.85
CA GLU A 410 -3.16 -25.98 -14.27
C GLU A 410 -2.92 -24.58 -14.88
N ARG A 411 -3.61 -23.56 -14.37
CA ARG A 411 -3.45 -22.18 -14.83
C ARG A 411 -2.40 -21.37 -14.08
N ASN A 412 -1.71 -21.94 -13.11
CA ASN A 412 -0.58 -21.27 -12.46
C ASN A 412 0.57 -21.07 -13.45
N VAL A 413 1.42 -20.10 -13.14
CA VAL A 413 2.64 -19.85 -13.94
C VAL A 413 3.73 -20.83 -13.56
N HIS A 414 3.90 -21.08 -12.27
CA HIS A 414 4.98 -21.89 -11.73
C HIS A 414 4.53 -22.53 -10.40
N LEU A 415 4.85 -23.79 -10.20
CA LEU A 415 4.67 -24.48 -8.94
C LEU A 415 5.60 -23.88 -7.88
N ILE A 416 5.09 -23.64 -6.68
CA ILE A 416 5.88 -23.31 -5.51
C ILE A 416 5.26 -23.89 -4.23
N TRP A 417 6.10 -24.20 -3.28
CA TRP A 417 5.70 -24.41 -1.90
C TRP A 417 6.17 -23.23 -1.05
N GLN A 418 5.32 -22.73 -0.18
CA GLN A 418 5.67 -21.70 0.78
C GLN A 418 5.71 -22.33 2.17
N LEU A 419 6.80 -22.13 2.90
CA LEU A 419 6.98 -22.61 4.26
C LEU A 419 7.12 -21.41 5.21
N VAL A 420 6.34 -21.43 6.29
CA VAL A 420 6.35 -20.40 7.33
C VAL A 420 6.58 -21.05 8.68
N ALA A 421 7.56 -20.52 9.43
CA ALA A 421 7.76 -20.87 10.82
C ALA A 421 6.56 -20.38 11.66
N VAL A 422 6.05 -21.25 12.53
CA VAL A 422 4.91 -20.96 13.41
C VAL A 422 5.21 -21.46 14.83
N PRO A 423 4.66 -20.87 15.89
CA PRO A 423 4.80 -21.44 17.23
C PRO A 423 4.33 -22.90 17.28
N ALA A 424 5.19 -23.79 17.76
CA ALA A 424 4.93 -25.24 17.77
C ALA A 424 3.63 -25.57 18.51
N GLU A 425 3.32 -24.86 19.58
CA GLU A 425 2.09 -25.05 20.37
C GLU A 425 0.80 -24.80 19.56
N LEU A 426 0.83 -23.93 18.55
CA LEU A 426 -0.34 -23.68 17.69
C LEU A 426 -0.65 -24.90 16.82
N VAL A 427 0.38 -25.64 16.42
CA VAL A 427 0.22 -26.90 15.68
C VAL A 427 -0.20 -28.02 16.62
N GLN A 428 0.49 -28.17 17.75
CA GLN A 428 0.25 -29.24 18.74
C GLN A 428 -1.17 -29.18 19.35
N LYS A 429 -1.67 -27.96 19.60
CA LYS A 429 -3.04 -27.74 20.10
C LYS A 429 -4.13 -27.79 19.02
N GLY A 430 -3.78 -28.05 17.75
CA GLY A 430 -4.72 -28.05 16.62
C GLY A 430 -5.26 -26.68 16.21
N LEU A 431 -4.69 -25.59 16.76
CA LEU A 431 -5.18 -24.23 16.47
C LEU A 431 -4.85 -23.80 15.03
N ALA A 432 -3.72 -24.23 14.50
CA ALA A 432 -3.37 -23.99 13.10
C ALA A 432 -4.35 -24.68 12.14
N GLU A 433 -4.70 -25.95 12.38
CA GLU A 433 -5.73 -26.66 11.61
C GLU A 433 -7.08 -25.95 11.69
N ALA A 434 -7.52 -25.63 12.90
CA ALA A 434 -8.80 -24.94 13.13
C ALA A 434 -8.84 -23.58 12.39
N ALA A 435 -7.76 -22.82 12.40
CA ALA A 435 -7.68 -21.54 11.72
C ALA A 435 -7.84 -21.68 10.19
N PHE A 436 -7.20 -22.68 9.56
CA PHE A 436 -7.38 -22.96 8.14
C PHE A 436 -8.82 -23.38 7.80
N ARG A 437 -9.44 -24.23 8.61
CA ARG A 437 -10.82 -24.69 8.41
C ARG A 437 -11.83 -23.55 8.54
N VAL A 438 -11.73 -22.75 9.60
CA VAL A 438 -12.62 -21.60 9.86
C VAL A 438 -12.48 -20.54 8.77
N GLU A 439 -11.26 -20.22 8.36
CA GLU A 439 -11.09 -19.21 7.29
C GLU A 439 -11.56 -19.72 5.92
N ALA A 440 -11.43 -21.02 5.63
CA ALA A 440 -12.01 -21.62 4.43
C ALA A 440 -13.55 -21.52 4.44
N GLU A 441 -14.18 -21.81 5.57
CA GLU A 441 -15.63 -21.67 5.75
C GLU A 441 -16.10 -20.22 5.60
N ASN A 442 -15.40 -19.26 6.23
CA ASN A 442 -15.69 -17.82 6.13
C ASN A 442 -15.66 -17.33 4.68
N ARG A 443 -14.78 -17.89 3.87
CA ARG A 443 -14.64 -17.55 2.43
C ARG A 443 -15.50 -18.41 1.51
N LYS A 444 -16.31 -19.29 2.08
CA LYS A 444 -17.17 -20.24 1.35
C LYS A 444 -16.36 -21.12 0.37
N TYR A 445 -15.14 -21.47 0.76
CA TYR A 445 -14.32 -22.44 0.05
C TYR A 445 -14.76 -23.87 0.38
N PRO A 446 -14.44 -24.88 -0.43
CA PRO A 446 -14.64 -26.27 -0.10
C PRO A 446 -13.97 -26.65 1.23
N ALA A 447 -14.51 -27.67 1.90
CA ALA A 447 -13.95 -28.15 3.16
C ALA A 447 -12.51 -28.66 2.98
N LEU A 448 -11.67 -28.40 3.99
CA LEU A 448 -10.33 -29.00 4.09
C LEU A 448 -10.46 -30.40 4.69
N GLU A 449 -9.99 -31.41 3.99
CA GLU A 449 -9.96 -32.80 4.42
C GLU A 449 -8.56 -33.18 4.92
N ALA A 450 -8.49 -33.88 6.06
CA ALA A 450 -7.24 -34.47 6.54
C ALA A 450 -6.89 -35.67 5.63
N ARG A 451 -5.92 -35.49 4.71
CA ARG A 451 -5.58 -36.49 3.72
C ARG A 451 -4.13 -36.33 3.27
N GLU A 452 -3.42 -37.45 3.24
CA GLU A 452 -2.15 -37.56 2.52
C GLU A 452 -2.44 -37.96 1.07
N LEU A 453 -1.86 -37.23 0.13
CA LEU A 453 -1.93 -37.55 -1.30
C LEU A 453 -0.57 -38.07 -1.75
N SER A 454 -0.50 -39.32 -2.23
CA SER A 454 0.67 -39.78 -2.96
C SER A 454 0.89 -38.93 -4.23
N LEU A 455 2.12 -38.95 -4.76
CA LEU A 455 2.43 -38.20 -5.97
C LEU A 455 1.51 -38.55 -7.15
N GLU A 456 1.19 -39.85 -7.31
CA GLU A 456 0.25 -40.34 -8.32
C GLU A 456 -1.17 -39.81 -8.09
N GLN A 457 -1.63 -39.79 -6.84
CA GLN A 457 -2.94 -39.26 -6.48
C GLN A 457 -3.03 -37.77 -6.76
N GLN A 458 -1.96 -37.00 -6.52
CA GLN A 458 -1.91 -35.56 -6.80
C GLN A 458 -2.13 -35.28 -8.29
N ALA A 459 -1.52 -36.06 -9.17
CA ALA A 459 -1.65 -35.89 -10.61
C ALA A 459 -3.09 -36.10 -11.12
N GLY A 460 -3.84 -37.00 -10.47
CA GLY A 460 -5.24 -37.30 -10.80
C GLY A 460 -6.27 -36.45 -10.03
N TYR A 461 -5.84 -35.67 -9.04
CA TYR A 461 -6.75 -34.95 -8.15
C TYR A 461 -7.35 -33.67 -8.76
N GLY A 462 -6.71 -33.12 -9.80
CA GLY A 462 -7.09 -31.83 -10.38
C GLY A 462 -6.46 -30.64 -9.63
N ASP A 463 -7.13 -29.48 -9.70
CA ASP A 463 -6.68 -28.29 -8.98
C ASP A 463 -6.97 -28.45 -7.48
N PHE A 464 -6.02 -28.06 -6.60
CA PHE A 464 -6.19 -28.12 -5.15
C PHE A 464 -5.34 -27.09 -4.42
N PHE A 465 -5.73 -26.80 -3.18
CA PHE A 465 -4.89 -26.18 -2.12
C PHE A 465 -4.54 -27.26 -1.12
N ARG A 466 -3.28 -27.29 -0.65
CA ARG A 466 -2.82 -28.20 0.38
C ARG A 466 -1.96 -27.46 1.39
N VAL A 467 -2.12 -27.79 2.67
CA VAL A 467 -1.25 -27.31 3.74
C VAL A 467 -0.76 -28.48 4.59
N TRP A 468 0.54 -28.53 4.87
CA TRP A 468 1.18 -29.42 5.83
C TRP A 468 1.47 -28.63 7.11
N LEU A 469 1.01 -29.14 8.23
CA LEU A 469 1.26 -28.59 9.55
C LEU A 469 2.20 -29.53 10.30
N TRP A 470 3.34 -29.04 10.74
CA TRP A 470 4.38 -29.83 11.37
C TRP A 470 4.93 -29.14 12.60
N ALA A 471 5.16 -29.92 13.69
CA ALA A 471 5.89 -29.50 14.86
C ALA A 471 6.63 -30.70 15.46
N ASP A 472 7.81 -30.45 16.01
CA ASP A 472 8.62 -31.42 16.71
C ASP A 472 8.77 -30.96 18.18
N ASN A 473 8.39 -31.81 19.14
CA ASN A 473 8.53 -31.53 20.56
C ASN A 473 9.80 -32.20 21.19
N GLY A 474 10.64 -32.82 20.36
CA GLY A 474 11.86 -33.51 20.78
C GLY A 474 11.64 -34.95 21.23
N GLU A 475 10.47 -35.33 21.73
CA GLU A 475 10.14 -36.67 22.20
C GLU A 475 9.23 -37.44 21.25
N ASP A 476 8.19 -36.78 20.74
CA ASP A 476 7.25 -37.31 19.75
C ASP A 476 7.26 -36.45 18.48
N ARG A 477 7.74 -37.01 17.38
CA ARG A 477 7.56 -36.43 16.08
C ARG A 477 6.06 -36.44 15.77
N ILE A 478 5.37 -35.32 15.96
CA ILE A 478 4.04 -35.15 15.39
C ILE A 478 4.24 -35.19 13.88
N LYS A 479 3.94 -36.34 13.27
CA LYS A 479 3.88 -36.46 11.81
C LYS A 479 2.93 -35.37 11.33
N GLY A 480 3.47 -34.43 10.57
CA GLY A 480 2.73 -33.31 10.08
C GLY A 480 1.44 -33.74 9.41
N GLN A 481 0.35 -33.13 9.81
CA GLN A 481 -0.95 -33.39 9.23
C GLN A 481 -1.07 -32.65 7.90
N SER A 482 -1.47 -33.34 6.86
CA SER A 482 -1.80 -32.76 5.56
C SER A 482 -3.30 -32.51 5.46
N LEU A 483 -3.67 -31.28 5.12
CA LEU A 483 -5.05 -30.88 4.83
C LEU A 483 -5.14 -30.49 3.37
N VAL A 484 -6.12 -31.03 2.65
CA VAL A 484 -6.32 -30.83 1.21
C VAL A 484 -7.72 -30.28 0.96
N MET A 485 -7.82 -29.31 0.07
CA MET A 485 -9.07 -28.71 -0.39
C MET A 485 -9.10 -28.78 -1.92
N PRO A 486 -10.09 -29.44 -2.54
CA PRO A 486 -10.26 -29.42 -4.00
C PRO A 486 -10.69 -28.04 -4.48
N LEU A 487 -10.17 -27.61 -5.61
CA LEU A 487 -10.50 -26.33 -6.24
C LEU A 487 -11.14 -26.59 -7.60
N ALA A 488 -12.40 -26.22 -7.79
CA ALA A 488 -13.00 -26.28 -9.13
C ALA A 488 -12.30 -25.28 -10.07
N PRO A 489 -12.27 -25.54 -11.39
CA PRO A 489 -11.57 -24.68 -12.35
C PRO A 489 -12.04 -23.21 -12.35
N ASP A 490 -13.29 -22.96 -12.00
CA ASP A 490 -13.93 -21.64 -11.90
C ASP A 490 -13.86 -21.05 -10.50
N THR A 491 -13.37 -21.79 -9.50
CA THR A 491 -13.22 -21.27 -8.13
C THR A 491 -12.26 -20.09 -8.09
N ARG A 492 -12.75 -18.95 -7.65
CA ARG A 492 -11.90 -17.81 -7.26
C ARG A 492 -11.23 -18.15 -5.95
N PHE A 493 -9.94 -18.40 -6.00
CA PHE A 493 -9.15 -18.74 -4.82
C PHE A 493 -8.09 -17.67 -4.57
N ASP A 494 -8.04 -17.16 -3.35
CA ASP A 494 -7.05 -16.17 -2.92
C ASP A 494 -5.66 -16.81 -2.84
N LEU A 495 -4.74 -16.38 -3.69
CA LEU A 495 -3.36 -16.88 -3.71
C LEU A 495 -2.58 -16.56 -2.41
N GLN A 496 -3.07 -15.60 -1.62
CA GLN A 496 -2.53 -15.25 -0.30
C GLN A 496 -3.24 -15.97 0.85
N PHE A 497 -4.15 -16.92 0.57
CA PHE A 497 -4.96 -17.59 1.58
C PHE A 497 -4.12 -18.14 2.73
N GLY A 498 -3.09 -18.97 2.45
CA GLY A 498 -2.23 -19.53 3.48
C GLY A 498 -1.53 -18.47 4.33
N ARG A 499 -0.99 -17.44 3.67
CA ARG A 499 -0.33 -16.31 4.34
C ARG A 499 -1.29 -15.54 5.25
N ARG A 500 -2.52 -15.24 4.79
CA ARG A 500 -3.52 -14.50 5.59
C ARG A 500 -3.99 -15.26 6.81
N VAL A 501 -4.22 -16.58 6.66
CA VAL A 501 -4.59 -17.45 7.79
C VAL A 501 -3.50 -17.41 8.86
N LEU A 502 -2.24 -17.59 8.48
CA LEU A 502 -1.12 -17.60 9.41
C LEU A 502 -0.84 -16.22 10.00
N ALA A 503 -0.99 -15.14 9.22
CA ALA A 503 -0.86 -13.78 9.72
C ALA A 503 -1.85 -13.51 10.86
N LYS A 504 -3.12 -13.86 10.66
CA LYS A 504 -4.17 -13.71 11.67
C LYS A 504 -3.93 -14.59 12.89
N LEU A 505 -3.54 -15.84 12.67
CA LEU A 505 -3.27 -16.81 13.75
C LEU A 505 -2.12 -16.36 14.67
N MET A 506 -1.10 -15.71 14.11
CA MET A 506 0.10 -15.28 14.84
C MET A 506 0.06 -13.81 15.29
N GLY A 507 -1.04 -13.07 15.05
CA GLY A 507 -1.11 -11.64 15.37
C GLY A 507 -0.21 -10.75 14.49
N LEU A 508 0.06 -11.19 13.25
CA LEU A 508 0.92 -10.53 12.28
C LEU A 508 0.12 -9.94 11.10
N GLU A 509 -1.12 -9.49 11.35
CA GLU A 509 -2.03 -9.00 10.30
C GLU A 509 -1.43 -7.85 9.47
N GLY A 510 -0.62 -7.00 10.08
CA GLY A 510 0.11 -5.93 9.40
C GLY A 510 1.09 -6.44 8.32
N ARG A 511 1.43 -7.74 8.33
CA ARG A 511 2.29 -8.39 7.34
C ARG A 511 1.53 -9.35 6.41
N ALA A 512 0.19 -9.36 6.47
CA ALA A 512 -0.64 -10.24 5.63
C ALA A 512 -0.49 -9.93 4.13
N VAL A 513 -0.27 -8.67 3.78
CA VAL A 513 0.00 -8.21 2.41
C VAL A 513 1.52 -8.01 2.27
N TRP A 514 2.16 -8.81 1.42
CA TRP A 514 3.64 -8.80 1.31
C TRP A 514 4.19 -7.47 0.75
N GLN A 515 3.41 -6.77 -0.07
CA GLN A 515 3.79 -5.46 -0.62
C GLN A 515 3.95 -4.38 0.46
N ASP A 516 3.18 -4.50 1.55
CA ASP A 516 3.19 -3.52 2.65
C ASP A 516 4.37 -3.74 3.62
N CYS A 517 5.11 -4.84 3.45
CA CYS A 517 6.27 -5.19 4.26
C CYS A 517 7.49 -5.56 3.41
N GLY A 518 7.60 -4.95 2.22
CA GLY A 518 8.74 -5.08 1.33
C GLY A 518 10.04 -4.61 2.01
N GLN A 519 11.14 -5.27 1.69
CA GLN A 519 12.48 -4.97 2.18
C GLN A 519 13.32 -4.38 1.06
N THR A 520 14.40 -3.69 1.42
CA THR A 520 15.44 -3.29 0.47
C THR A 520 16.31 -4.48 0.05
N VAL A 521 17.04 -4.35 -1.06
CA VAL A 521 17.97 -5.41 -1.53
C VAL A 521 19.02 -5.73 -0.47
N GLU A 522 19.49 -4.72 0.27
CA GLU A 522 20.47 -4.88 1.35
C GLU A 522 19.90 -5.67 2.52
N GLU A 523 18.65 -5.40 2.92
CA GLU A 523 17.96 -6.14 3.97
C GLU A 523 17.68 -7.59 3.55
N GLU A 524 17.18 -7.79 2.32
CA GLU A 524 16.94 -9.13 1.76
C GLU A 524 18.26 -9.93 1.69
N THR A 525 19.37 -9.31 1.29
CA THR A 525 20.69 -9.94 1.24
C THR A 525 21.18 -10.34 2.64
N LYS A 526 21.06 -9.44 3.61
CA LYS A 526 21.43 -9.70 5.01
C LYS A 526 20.64 -10.87 5.61
N ASP A 527 19.34 -10.92 5.35
CA ASP A 527 18.46 -12.00 5.80
C ASP A 527 18.86 -13.34 5.19
N VAL A 528 19.20 -13.38 3.90
CA VAL A 528 19.72 -14.59 3.23
C VAL A 528 21.05 -15.05 3.80
N GLU A 529 21.98 -14.12 4.06
CA GLU A 529 23.28 -14.45 4.66
C GLU A 529 23.12 -14.99 6.08
N ALA A 530 22.23 -14.41 6.89
CA ALA A 530 21.93 -14.91 8.23
C ALA A 530 21.34 -16.33 8.16
N PHE A 531 20.38 -16.56 7.25
CA PHE A 531 19.81 -17.88 7.04
C PHE A 531 20.86 -18.90 6.57
N ARG A 532 21.68 -18.61 5.57
CA ARG A 532 22.70 -19.53 5.06
C ARG A 532 23.64 -19.99 6.17
N ARG A 533 24.14 -19.07 7.02
CA ARG A 533 24.97 -19.43 8.20
C ARG A 533 24.23 -20.31 9.20
N ALA A 534 22.96 -20.05 9.42
CA ALA A 534 22.15 -20.83 10.34
C ALA A 534 21.77 -22.21 9.81
N PHE A 535 21.68 -22.36 8.49
CA PHE A 535 21.20 -23.55 7.78
C PHE A 535 22.33 -24.51 7.35
N GLU A 536 23.59 -24.13 7.49
CA GLU A 536 24.78 -24.86 6.99
C GLU A 536 24.74 -26.36 7.32
N ASP A 537 24.37 -26.73 8.55
CA ASP A 537 24.32 -28.15 9.00
C ASP A 537 23.19 -28.97 8.32
N TRP A 538 22.21 -28.31 7.69
CA TRP A 538 21.07 -28.94 7.03
C TRP A 538 21.11 -28.78 5.50
N ASP A 539 22.05 -27.98 5.00
CA ASP A 539 22.22 -27.78 3.56
C ASP A 539 22.86 -29.03 2.91
N PHE A 540 22.04 -29.78 2.23
CA PHE A 540 22.48 -30.99 1.51
C PHE A 540 22.94 -30.72 0.09
N THR A 541 23.00 -29.46 -0.32
CA THR A 541 23.40 -29.05 -1.68
C THR A 541 24.84 -28.53 -1.73
N SER A 542 25.46 -28.31 -0.55
CA SER A 542 26.83 -27.83 -0.39
C SER A 542 27.88 -28.96 -0.55
#